data_015ea82c019a0c9a9a304d9e2c5ddb0e
#
_entry.id   015ea82c019a0c9a9a304d9e2c5ddb0e
#
_cell.length_a   1.000
_cell.length_b   1.000
_cell.length_c   1.000
_cell.angle_alpha   90.00
_cell.angle_beta   90.00
_cell.angle_gamma   90.00
#
_symmetry.space_group_name_H-M   'P 1'
#
loop_
_entity.id
_entity.type
_entity.pdbx_description
1 polymer ?
#
loop_
_entity_poly.entity_id
_entity_poly.type
_entity_poly.pdbx_seq_one_letter_code
_entity_poly.pdbx_strand_id
1 'polypeptide(L)'
;DEGFNIIDNILDWAKPHKMYVILDLHAAPGGQGRNTDISDYDPDKPSLWESEQNKSKTVALWKKIAERYKDNDWIGGYDLLNEPNWELPGGVDLKDLYVRITNAIREVDDKHIIIIEGNDYANNFTGLTPPWDDNMVYSFHKYWNSTNADDLNWILPMREQHNVPLWMGESGENSNTWYTDAVTLFEANNVGWAWWAMKKIGSVNSPYRIRVNEGYQKILNYWKDGGDKPSEQDAYDAMMKLADNALSENCIYRKGISDALLRQPHTENTIPFKNTHQIPGVVFLSDYDLGKNNHAYYDNDIATYHQSSGSFTAWN
;
A
#
# COMPACT_ATOMS: atom_id res chain seq x y z
N ASP A 1 20.28 0.26 16.82
CA ASP A 1 19.60 0.17 15.54
C ASP A 1 18.14 0.62 15.64
N GLU A 2 17.90 1.90 15.44
CA GLU A 2 16.59 2.56 15.66
C GLU A 2 15.48 1.97 14.78
N GLY A 3 15.77 1.65 13.51
CA GLY A 3 14.80 1.03 12.61
C GLY A 3 14.27 -0.32 13.12
N PHE A 4 15.13 -1.15 13.68
CA PHE A 4 14.68 -2.41 14.28
C PHE A 4 13.81 -2.19 15.52
N ASN A 5 14.10 -1.16 16.34
CA ASN A 5 13.25 -0.84 17.48
C ASN A 5 11.83 -0.43 17.06
N ILE A 6 11.70 0.24 15.90
CA ILE A 6 10.39 0.59 15.34
C ILE A 6 9.64 -0.69 14.94
N ILE A 7 10.30 -1.61 14.23
CA ILE A 7 9.69 -2.88 13.84
C ILE A 7 9.28 -3.70 15.07
N ASP A 8 10.16 -3.79 16.07
CA ASP A 8 9.85 -4.50 17.32
C ASP A 8 8.60 -3.92 18.01
N ASN A 9 8.49 -2.59 18.09
CA ASN A 9 7.31 -1.93 18.65
C ASN A 9 6.04 -2.23 17.82
N ILE A 10 6.13 -2.23 16.49
CA ILE A 10 4.99 -2.56 15.62
C ILE A 10 4.54 -4.01 15.88
N LEU A 11 5.46 -4.95 16.00
CA LEU A 11 5.15 -6.34 16.31
C LEU A 11 4.48 -6.48 17.69
N ASP A 12 4.97 -5.77 18.70
CA ASP A 12 4.36 -5.75 20.01
C ASP A 12 2.94 -5.17 20.01
N TRP A 13 2.67 -4.17 19.17
CA TRP A 13 1.33 -3.60 19.01
C TRP A 13 0.41 -4.51 18.16
N ALA A 14 0.92 -5.17 17.14
CA ALA A 14 0.14 -6.03 16.24
C ALA A 14 -0.31 -7.34 16.93
N LYS A 15 0.56 -7.94 17.73
CA LYS A 15 0.35 -9.23 18.38
C LYS A 15 -0.93 -9.33 19.21
N PRO A 16 -1.30 -8.39 20.13
CA PRO A 16 -2.55 -8.45 20.88
C PRO A 16 -3.80 -8.42 20.00
N HIS A 17 -3.68 -7.87 18.80
CA HIS A 17 -4.76 -7.78 17.81
C HIS A 17 -4.77 -8.95 16.83
N LYS A 18 -3.86 -9.92 16.99
CA LYS A 18 -3.69 -11.07 16.07
C LYS A 18 -3.45 -10.64 14.63
N MET A 19 -2.65 -9.59 14.44
CA MET A 19 -2.28 -9.06 13.14
C MET A 19 -0.86 -9.51 12.80
N TYR A 20 -0.69 -10.05 11.60
CA TYR A 20 0.64 -10.31 11.04
C TYR A 20 1.21 -9.04 10.43
N VAL A 21 2.53 -8.94 10.48
CA VAL A 21 3.28 -7.83 9.88
C VAL A 21 4.06 -8.35 8.67
N ILE A 22 3.84 -7.79 7.51
CA ILE A 22 4.68 -8.00 6.33
C ILE A 22 5.68 -6.86 6.29
N LEU A 23 6.96 -7.20 6.19
CA LEU A 23 8.03 -6.22 6.05
C LEU A 23 8.30 -5.98 4.57
N ASP A 24 8.13 -4.73 4.14
CA ASP A 24 8.37 -4.28 2.77
C ASP A 24 9.61 -3.38 2.72
N LEU A 25 10.47 -3.60 1.72
CA LEU A 25 11.58 -2.71 1.42
C LEU A 25 11.17 -1.66 0.40
N HIS A 26 10.62 -0.56 0.91
CA HIS A 26 10.05 0.50 0.08
C HIS A 26 11.08 1.39 -0.64
N ALA A 27 12.30 1.49 -0.11
CA ALA A 27 13.41 2.21 -0.74
C ALA A 27 14.73 1.45 -0.54
N ALA A 28 15.18 0.79 -1.58
CA ALA A 28 16.42 0.02 -1.57
C ALA A 28 17.65 0.93 -1.72
N PRO A 29 18.85 0.49 -1.25
CA PRO A 29 20.09 1.22 -1.49
C PRO A 29 20.29 1.60 -2.95
N GLY A 30 20.31 2.90 -3.25
CA GLY A 30 20.44 3.47 -4.60
C GLY A 30 19.13 3.67 -5.35
N GLY A 31 18.00 3.21 -4.81
CA GLY A 31 16.68 3.31 -5.45
C GLY A 31 16.45 2.25 -6.53
N GLN A 32 15.32 1.55 -6.43
CA GLN A 32 14.90 0.48 -7.34
C GLN A 32 14.08 0.99 -8.54
N GLY A 33 13.65 2.22 -8.53
CA GLY A 33 12.87 2.86 -9.57
C GLY A 33 13.34 4.27 -9.87
N ARG A 34 12.85 4.86 -10.98
CA ARG A 34 13.20 6.21 -11.39
C ARG A 34 12.43 7.30 -10.67
N ASN A 35 11.34 6.94 -10.00
CA ASN A 35 10.51 7.88 -9.24
C ASN A 35 11.12 8.13 -7.87
N THR A 36 11.67 9.30 -7.66
CA THR A 36 12.26 9.72 -6.38
C THR A 36 11.27 9.62 -5.22
N ASP A 37 10.00 9.93 -5.46
CA ASP A 37 8.93 9.89 -4.45
C ASP A 37 8.61 8.46 -3.96
N ILE A 38 8.95 7.43 -4.75
CA ILE A 38 8.68 6.02 -4.44
C ILE A 38 9.94 5.31 -3.95
N SER A 39 11.08 5.54 -4.61
CA SER A 39 12.28 4.72 -4.42
C SER A 39 13.46 5.45 -3.77
N ASP A 40 13.30 6.73 -3.43
CA ASP A 40 14.38 7.59 -2.92
C ASP A 40 15.61 7.63 -3.85
N TYR A 41 15.38 7.46 -5.15
CA TYR A 41 16.43 7.47 -6.18
C TYR A 41 17.07 8.85 -6.32
N ASP A 42 18.39 8.89 -6.24
CA ASP A 42 19.20 10.08 -6.51
C ASP A 42 19.84 9.96 -7.92
N PRO A 43 19.40 10.74 -8.91
CA PRO A 43 19.92 10.64 -10.28
C PRO A 43 21.41 10.99 -10.43
N ASP A 44 22.01 11.63 -9.42
CA ASP A 44 23.44 11.95 -9.39
C ASP A 44 24.30 10.80 -8.83
N LYS A 45 23.67 9.68 -8.44
CA LYS A 45 24.33 8.49 -7.89
C LYS A 45 23.91 7.22 -8.60
N PRO A 46 24.74 6.17 -8.57
CA PRO A 46 24.37 4.87 -9.12
C PRO A 46 23.12 4.29 -8.43
N SER A 47 22.14 3.91 -9.24
CA SER A 47 20.92 3.22 -8.79
C SER A 47 21.23 1.83 -8.18
N LEU A 48 20.20 1.18 -7.67
CA LEU A 48 20.29 -0.23 -7.27
C LEU A 48 20.80 -1.10 -8.41
N TRP A 49 20.35 -0.87 -9.63
CA TRP A 49 20.63 -1.72 -10.79
C TRP A 49 22.02 -1.50 -11.36
N GLU A 50 22.56 -0.30 -11.24
CA GLU A 50 23.89 0.10 -11.76
C GLU A 50 25.02 -0.19 -10.77
N SER A 51 24.73 -0.56 -9.53
CA SER A 51 25.73 -0.76 -8.47
C SER A 51 25.65 -2.13 -7.83
N GLU A 52 26.67 -2.97 -8.07
CA GLU A 52 26.80 -4.25 -7.39
C GLU A 52 26.94 -4.08 -5.85
N GLN A 53 27.51 -2.96 -5.41
CA GLN A 53 27.57 -2.65 -3.99
C GLN A 53 26.17 -2.40 -3.40
N ASN A 54 25.27 -1.71 -4.12
CA ASN A 54 23.91 -1.48 -3.68
C ASN A 54 23.13 -2.80 -3.65
N LYS A 55 23.23 -3.64 -4.68
CA LYS A 55 22.65 -4.99 -4.68
C LYS A 55 23.14 -5.83 -3.49
N SER A 56 24.45 -5.84 -3.23
CA SER A 56 25.02 -6.57 -2.11
C SER A 56 24.55 -6.04 -0.74
N LYS A 57 24.38 -4.73 -0.59
CA LYS A 57 23.79 -4.13 0.63
C LYS A 57 22.34 -4.57 0.83
N THR A 58 21.55 -4.61 -0.25
CA THR A 58 20.15 -5.06 -0.21
C THR A 58 20.06 -6.52 0.23
N VAL A 59 20.89 -7.39 -0.34
CA VAL A 59 20.98 -8.81 0.07
C VAL A 59 21.37 -8.95 1.56
N ALA A 60 22.39 -8.20 2.00
CA ALA A 60 22.84 -8.24 3.39
C ALA A 60 21.80 -7.68 4.37
N LEU A 61 21.04 -6.65 3.96
CA LEU A 61 19.95 -6.10 4.76
C LEU A 61 18.87 -7.16 5.01
N TRP A 62 18.40 -7.83 3.96
CA TRP A 62 17.37 -8.86 4.07
C TRP A 62 17.84 -10.05 4.91
N LYS A 63 19.09 -10.51 4.74
CA LYS A 63 19.64 -11.54 5.60
C LYS A 63 19.62 -11.12 7.07
N LYS A 64 20.02 -9.88 7.37
CA LYS A 64 20.02 -9.35 8.74
C LYS A 64 18.61 -9.23 9.32
N ILE A 65 17.62 -8.83 8.52
CA ILE A 65 16.21 -8.79 8.91
C ILE A 65 15.72 -10.20 9.23
N ALA A 66 15.91 -11.14 8.31
CA ALA A 66 15.51 -12.53 8.47
C ALA A 66 16.17 -13.20 9.68
N GLU A 67 17.49 -13.02 9.89
CA GLU A 67 18.19 -13.53 11.06
C GLU A 67 17.61 -13.04 12.38
N ARG A 68 17.14 -11.76 12.42
CA ARG A 68 16.50 -11.18 13.62
C ARG A 68 15.11 -11.75 13.87
N TYR A 69 14.31 -11.95 12.83
CA TYR A 69 12.89 -12.25 12.96
C TYR A 69 12.48 -13.68 12.64
N LYS A 70 13.40 -14.56 12.26
CA LYS A 70 13.15 -15.97 11.89
C LYS A 70 12.30 -16.78 12.86
N ASP A 71 12.31 -16.42 14.14
CA ASP A 71 11.56 -17.10 15.20
C ASP A 71 10.33 -16.29 15.67
N ASN A 72 9.96 -15.23 14.93
CA ASN A 72 8.82 -14.39 15.28
C ASN A 72 7.59 -14.76 14.43
N ASP A 73 6.67 -15.52 15.01
CA ASP A 73 5.45 -16.00 14.35
C ASP A 73 4.48 -14.89 13.90
N TRP A 74 4.73 -13.62 14.27
CA TRP A 74 3.91 -12.47 13.86
C TRP A 74 4.44 -11.75 12.63
N ILE A 75 5.59 -12.15 12.10
CA ILE A 75 6.00 -11.78 10.75
C ILE A 75 5.22 -12.66 9.77
N GLY A 76 4.44 -12.04 8.89
CA GLY A 76 3.69 -12.73 7.84
C GLY A 76 4.53 -13.06 6.61
N GLY A 77 5.54 -12.25 6.34
CA GLY A 77 6.42 -12.42 5.18
C GLY A 77 7.35 -11.24 4.97
N TYR A 78 8.21 -11.40 3.99
CA TYR A 78 9.19 -10.42 3.53
C TYR A 78 8.87 -10.02 2.09
N ASP A 79 8.41 -8.79 1.89
CA ASP A 79 8.21 -8.19 0.57
C ASP A 79 9.51 -7.56 0.12
N LEU A 80 10.18 -8.20 -0.83
CA LEU A 80 11.61 -8.01 -1.04
C LEU A 80 11.97 -6.66 -1.64
N LEU A 81 11.07 -6.06 -2.44
CA LEU A 81 11.36 -4.80 -3.11
C LEU A 81 10.09 -4.16 -3.66
N ASN A 82 9.67 -3.04 -3.08
CA ASN A 82 8.50 -2.29 -3.52
C ASN A 82 8.72 -1.66 -4.90
N GLU A 83 7.79 -1.88 -5.80
CA GLU A 83 7.64 -1.19 -7.09
C GLU A 83 8.93 -1.01 -7.91
N PRO A 84 9.64 -2.08 -8.27
CA PRO A 84 10.73 -1.93 -9.23
C PRO A 84 10.22 -1.26 -10.50
N ASN A 85 10.94 -0.21 -10.95
CA ASN A 85 10.60 0.51 -12.18
C ASN A 85 11.87 0.99 -12.89
N TRP A 86 12.47 0.08 -13.66
CA TRP A 86 13.73 0.30 -14.37
C TRP A 86 13.77 -0.44 -15.70
N GLU A 87 14.74 -0.13 -16.55
CA GLU A 87 14.99 -0.91 -17.76
C GLU A 87 15.63 -2.25 -17.41
N LEU A 88 14.80 -3.28 -17.24
CA LEU A 88 15.19 -4.64 -16.85
C LEU A 88 14.77 -5.65 -17.94
N PRO A 89 15.49 -5.71 -19.07
CA PRO A 89 15.10 -6.54 -20.21
C PRO A 89 14.90 -8.01 -19.82
N GLY A 90 13.72 -8.54 -20.10
CA GLY A 90 13.37 -9.93 -19.80
C GLY A 90 13.34 -10.27 -18.31
N GLY A 91 13.41 -9.28 -17.41
CA GLY A 91 13.37 -9.48 -15.96
C GLY A 91 14.61 -10.19 -15.37
N VAL A 92 15.69 -10.34 -16.14
CA VAL A 92 16.87 -11.14 -15.75
C VAL A 92 17.55 -10.59 -14.51
N ASP A 93 17.86 -9.30 -14.50
CA ASP A 93 18.55 -8.65 -13.37
C ASP A 93 17.66 -8.61 -12.11
N LEU A 94 16.35 -8.43 -12.30
CA LEU A 94 15.39 -8.45 -11.21
C LEU A 94 15.32 -9.83 -10.57
N LYS A 95 15.18 -10.87 -11.40
CA LYS A 95 15.20 -12.26 -10.92
C LYS A 95 16.50 -12.63 -10.23
N ASP A 96 17.64 -12.27 -10.80
CA ASP A 96 18.95 -12.54 -10.17
C ASP A 96 19.03 -11.93 -8.76
N LEU A 97 18.64 -10.66 -8.62
CA LEU A 97 18.64 -10.01 -7.32
C LEU A 97 17.69 -10.70 -6.33
N TYR A 98 16.47 -11.01 -6.75
CA TYR A 98 15.49 -11.72 -5.91
C TYR A 98 15.98 -13.10 -5.47
N VAL A 99 16.56 -13.88 -6.37
CA VAL A 99 17.15 -15.20 -6.04
C VAL A 99 18.27 -15.05 -5.03
N ARG A 100 19.16 -14.07 -5.21
CA ARG A 100 20.26 -13.78 -4.25
C ARG A 100 19.72 -13.42 -2.87
N ILE A 101 18.68 -12.57 -2.80
CA ILE A 101 18.02 -12.19 -1.54
C ILE A 101 17.37 -13.42 -0.91
N THR A 102 16.57 -14.17 -1.68
CA THR A 102 15.90 -15.39 -1.21
C THR A 102 16.90 -16.38 -0.62
N ASN A 103 17.99 -16.68 -1.34
CA ASN A 103 19.01 -17.58 -0.85
C ASN A 103 19.64 -17.10 0.46
N ALA A 104 19.92 -15.81 0.59
CA ALA A 104 20.49 -15.23 1.80
C ALA A 104 19.51 -15.29 3.00
N ILE A 105 18.22 -15.09 2.76
CA ILE A 105 17.17 -15.29 3.76
C ILE A 105 17.12 -16.76 4.17
N ARG A 106 17.07 -17.69 3.21
CA ARG A 106 16.95 -19.14 3.46
C ARG A 106 18.15 -19.76 4.17
N GLU A 107 19.30 -19.10 4.17
CA GLU A 107 20.42 -19.51 5.04
C GLU A 107 20.11 -19.40 6.54
N VAL A 108 19.14 -18.57 6.92
CA VAL A 108 18.82 -18.26 8.33
C VAL A 108 17.36 -18.46 8.71
N ASP A 109 16.44 -18.43 7.74
CA ASP A 109 14.99 -18.47 7.92
C ASP A 109 14.35 -19.31 6.81
N ASP A 110 13.82 -20.46 7.17
CA ASP A 110 13.16 -21.41 6.26
C ASP A 110 11.62 -21.36 6.33
N LYS A 111 11.03 -20.44 7.14
CA LYS A 111 9.61 -20.43 7.49
C LYS A 111 8.82 -19.32 6.83
N HIS A 112 9.35 -18.08 6.84
CA HIS A 112 8.58 -16.91 6.43
C HIS A 112 8.37 -16.86 4.91
N ILE A 113 7.23 -16.32 4.52
CA ILE A 113 6.84 -16.16 3.12
C ILE A 113 7.78 -15.16 2.45
N ILE A 114 8.26 -15.51 1.25
CA ILE A 114 8.94 -14.60 0.34
C ILE A 114 7.88 -13.98 -0.58
N ILE A 115 7.77 -12.67 -0.57
CA ILE A 115 6.87 -11.92 -1.43
C ILE A 115 7.73 -11.17 -2.45
N ILE A 116 7.36 -11.23 -3.71
CA ILE A 116 8.07 -10.51 -4.78
C ILE A 116 7.10 -9.70 -5.62
N GLU A 117 7.58 -8.57 -6.09
CA GLU A 117 6.85 -7.69 -7.00
C GLU A 117 7.42 -7.73 -8.42
N GLY A 118 6.57 -7.49 -9.40
CA GLY A 118 6.97 -7.32 -10.79
C GLY A 118 7.67 -5.98 -11.05
N ASN A 119 8.36 -5.86 -12.18
CA ASN A 119 8.77 -4.56 -12.70
C ASN A 119 7.55 -3.70 -13.09
N ASP A 120 7.76 -2.47 -13.53
CA ASP A 120 6.68 -1.55 -13.94
C ASP A 120 5.63 -1.36 -12.83
N TYR A 121 6.10 -0.97 -11.64
CA TYR A 121 5.25 -0.73 -10.46
C TYR A 121 4.45 -1.98 -10.03
N ALA A 122 5.15 -3.11 -9.87
CA ALA A 122 4.56 -4.41 -9.49
C ALA A 122 3.59 -5.01 -10.52
N ASN A 123 3.65 -4.61 -11.80
CA ASN A 123 2.70 -5.04 -12.82
C ASN A 123 3.30 -5.86 -13.97
N ASN A 124 4.61 -6.13 -13.97
CA ASN A 124 5.27 -6.89 -15.03
C ASN A 124 6.13 -8.01 -14.47
N PHE A 125 5.65 -9.25 -14.56
CA PHE A 125 6.32 -10.46 -14.06
C PHE A 125 7.15 -11.19 -15.12
N THR A 126 7.48 -10.56 -16.24
CA THR A 126 8.31 -11.15 -17.29
C THR A 126 9.65 -11.62 -16.69
N GLY A 127 9.99 -12.90 -16.91
CA GLY A 127 11.21 -13.53 -16.40
C GLY A 127 11.17 -13.96 -14.93
N LEU A 128 10.13 -13.60 -14.16
CA LEU A 128 10.02 -13.94 -12.74
C LEU A 128 9.36 -15.29 -12.48
N THR A 129 8.87 -15.97 -13.50
CA THR A 129 8.32 -17.33 -13.41
C THR A 129 9.25 -18.35 -14.06
N PRO A 130 9.22 -19.64 -13.66
CA PRO A 130 8.50 -20.18 -12.50
C PRO A 130 9.08 -19.70 -11.16
N PRO A 131 8.36 -19.90 -10.04
CA PRO A 131 8.87 -19.61 -8.70
C PRO A 131 10.13 -20.43 -8.42
N TRP A 132 11.01 -19.92 -7.58
CA TRP A 132 12.29 -20.55 -7.21
C TRP A 132 12.38 -20.90 -5.72
N ASP A 133 11.28 -20.68 -5.00
CA ASP A 133 11.15 -21.02 -3.58
C ASP A 133 9.74 -21.59 -3.36
N ASP A 134 9.61 -22.61 -2.52
CA ASP A 134 8.35 -23.31 -2.28
C ASP A 134 7.36 -22.51 -1.41
N ASN A 135 7.83 -21.45 -0.76
CA ASN A 135 6.99 -20.57 0.09
C ASN A 135 7.00 -19.12 -0.42
N MET A 136 6.50 -18.95 -1.64
CA MET A 136 6.55 -17.71 -2.40
C MET A 136 5.17 -17.19 -2.76
N VAL A 137 5.01 -15.86 -2.76
CA VAL A 137 3.81 -15.13 -3.18
C VAL A 137 4.20 -14.07 -4.19
N TYR A 138 3.35 -13.88 -5.20
CA TYR A 138 3.50 -12.80 -6.17
C TYR A 138 2.58 -11.65 -5.79
N SER A 139 3.19 -10.48 -5.53
CA SER A 139 2.50 -9.24 -5.16
C SER A 139 2.37 -8.33 -6.37
N PHE A 140 1.18 -7.84 -6.64
CA PHE A 140 0.91 -6.85 -7.69
C PHE A 140 0.19 -5.64 -7.11
N HIS A 141 0.28 -4.49 -7.79
CA HIS A 141 -0.39 -3.25 -7.40
C HIS A 141 -1.50 -2.88 -8.36
N LYS A 142 -2.56 -2.24 -7.84
CA LYS A 142 -3.71 -1.83 -8.66
C LYS A 142 -4.27 -0.49 -8.19
N TYR A 143 -4.12 0.54 -9.03
CA TYR A 143 -4.54 1.90 -8.69
C TYR A 143 -5.48 2.56 -9.71
N TRP A 144 -5.24 2.37 -10.99
CA TRP A 144 -5.68 3.28 -12.04
C TRP A 144 -6.42 2.61 -13.20
N ASN A 145 -7.09 1.53 -12.96
CA ASN A 145 -7.93 0.86 -13.95
C ASN A 145 -9.29 0.47 -13.37
N SER A 146 -10.16 -0.08 -14.20
CA SER A 146 -11.48 -0.55 -13.79
C SER A 146 -11.40 -1.70 -12.76
N THR A 147 -12.53 -2.05 -12.19
CA THR A 147 -12.68 -3.13 -11.21
C THR A 147 -13.54 -4.27 -11.75
N ASN A 148 -13.52 -4.46 -13.07
CA ASN A 148 -14.23 -5.54 -13.73
C ASN A 148 -13.50 -6.88 -13.56
N ALA A 149 -14.22 -7.99 -13.74
CA ALA A 149 -13.63 -9.33 -13.63
C ALA A 149 -12.44 -9.55 -14.57
N ASP A 150 -12.48 -8.95 -15.76
CA ASP A 150 -11.42 -9.08 -16.78
C ASP A 150 -10.11 -8.37 -16.40
N ASP A 151 -10.16 -7.47 -15.42
CA ASP A 151 -8.97 -6.69 -15.02
C ASP A 151 -7.91 -7.51 -14.28
N LEU A 152 -8.21 -8.74 -13.91
CA LEU A 152 -7.24 -9.69 -13.35
C LEU A 152 -6.83 -10.79 -14.34
N ASN A 153 -7.37 -10.81 -15.58
CA ASN A 153 -7.07 -11.85 -16.58
C ASN A 153 -5.60 -11.91 -17.02
N TRP A 154 -4.84 -10.85 -16.75
CA TRP A 154 -3.40 -10.81 -17.04
C TRP A 154 -2.56 -11.55 -15.99
N ILE A 155 -3.06 -11.72 -14.74
CA ILE A 155 -2.29 -12.29 -13.64
C ILE A 155 -2.87 -13.61 -13.11
N LEU A 156 -4.18 -13.81 -13.13
CA LEU A 156 -4.80 -15.06 -12.66
C LEU A 156 -4.25 -16.32 -13.38
N PRO A 157 -4.00 -16.32 -14.71
CA PRO A 157 -3.39 -17.47 -15.38
C PRO A 157 -2.01 -17.84 -14.84
N MET A 158 -1.21 -16.88 -14.37
CA MET A 158 0.10 -17.14 -13.77
C MET A 158 -0.06 -17.93 -12.46
N ARG A 159 -1.03 -17.57 -11.62
CA ARG A 159 -1.39 -18.30 -10.40
C ARG A 159 -1.73 -19.76 -10.71
N GLU A 160 -2.63 -19.96 -11.66
CA GLU A 160 -3.09 -21.31 -12.03
C GLU A 160 -1.96 -22.16 -12.65
N GLN A 161 -1.16 -21.56 -13.53
CA GLN A 161 -0.06 -22.26 -14.20
C GLN A 161 1.04 -22.70 -13.23
N HIS A 162 1.35 -21.87 -12.24
CA HIS A 162 2.49 -22.08 -11.34
C HIS A 162 2.09 -22.52 -9.94
N ASN A 163 0.79 -22.63 -9.66
CA ASN A 163 0.23 -22.97 -8.36
C ASN A 163 0.84 -22.11 -7.23
N VAL A 164 0.79 -20.79 -7.41
CA VAL A 164 1.33 -19.79 -6.47
C VAL A 164 0.25 -18.85 -6.01
N PRO A 165 0.23 -18.42 -4.74
CA PRO A 165 -0.69 -17.38 -4.28
C PRO A 165 -0.41 -16.04 -4.93
N LEU A 166 -1.48 -15.23 -5.09
CA LEU A 166 -1.40 -13.83 -5.45
C LEU A 166 -1.77 -12.95 -4.25
N TRP A 167 -1.10 -11.82 -4.17
CA TRP A 167 -1.33 -10.77 -3.19
C TRP A 167 -1.46 -9.43 -3.92
N MET A 168 -2.52 -8.69 -3.69
CA MET A 168 -2.59 -7.30 -4.10
C MET A 168 -1.95 -6.46 -2.99
N GLY A 169 -0.64 -6.23 -3.13
CA GLY A 169 0.20 -5.67 -2.08
C GLY A 169 -0.06 -4.20 -1.82
N GLU A 170 -0.50 -3.47 -2.84
CA GLU A 170 -0.80 -2.06 -2.70
C GLU A 170 -1.91 -1.58 -3.64
N SER A 171 -2.86 -0.84 -3.08
CA SER A 171 -3.93 -0.15 -3.81
C SER A 171 -4.45 1.02 -2.99
N GLY A 172 -5.14 1.95 -3.62
CA GLY A 172 -5.70 3.13 -2.93
C GLY A 172 -6.00 4.27 -3.87
N GLU A 173 -6.07 5.48 -3.32
CA GLU A 173 -6.10 6.76 -4.04
C GLU A 173 -7.29 6.96 -5.00
N ASN A 174 -8.38 6.23 -4.78
CA ASN A 174 -9.60 6.27 -5.58
C ASN A 174 -10.84 6.67 -4.78
N SER A 175 -12.02 6.55 -5.38
CA SER A 175 -13.31 6.79 -4.74
C SER A 175 -13.72 5.64 -3.81
N ASN A 176 -14.65 5.89 -2.92
CA ASN A 176 -15.18 4.85 -2.03
C ASN A 176 -15.88 3.72 -2.81
N THR A 177 -16.57 4.05 -3.91
CA THR A 177 -17.22 3.04 -4.76
C THR A 177 -16.18 2.13 -5.40
N TRP A 178 -15.12 2.71 -5.97
CA TRP A 178 -14.01 1.95 -6.53
C TRP A 178 -13.36 1.01 -5.49
N TYR A 179 -13.21 1.48 -4.23
CA TYR A 179 -12.67 0.66 -3.15
C TYR A 179 -13.53 -0.56 -2.87
N THR A 180 -14.84 -0.37 -2.75
CA THR A 180 -15.78 -1.46 -2.55
C THR A 180 -15.73 -2.48 -3.69
N ASP A 181 -15.70 -2.00 -4.93
CA ASP A 181 -15.67 -2.85 -6.11
C ASP A 181 -14.33 -3.59 -6.25
N ALA A 182 -13.21 -2.93 -5.94
CA ALA A 182 -11.88 -3.54 -5.94
C ALA A 182 -11.78 -4.65 -4.88
N VAL A 183 -12.21 -4.40 -3.65
CA VAL A 183 -12.24 -5.43 -2.59
C VAL A 183 -13.13 -6.59 -3.01
N THR A 184 -14.31 -6.31 -3.59
CA THR A 184 -15.21 -7.36 -4.12
C THR A 184 -14.52 -8.21 -5.18
N LEU A 185 -13.78 -7.58 -6.10
CA LEU A 185 -13.04 -8.26 -7.16
C LEU A 185 -11.95 -9.18 -6.59
N PHE A 186 -11.16 -8.68 -5.64
CA PHE A 186 -10.07 -9.45 -5.04
C PHE A 186 -10.59 -10.64 -4.24
N GLU A 187 -11.56 -10.43 -3.36
CA GLU A 187 -12.14 -11.50 -2.52
C GLU A 187 -12.85 -12.56 -3.36
N ALA A 188 -13.56 -12.18 -4.41
CA ALA A 188 -14.20 -13.13 -5.33
C ALA A 188 -13.19 -14.01 -6.08
N ASN A 189 -11.93 -13.58 -6.20
CA ASN A 189 -10.85 -14.31 -6.84
C ASN A 189 -9.86 -14.94 -5.85
N ASN A 190 -10.14 -14.95 -4.55
CA ASN A 190 -9.25 -15.43 -3.49
C ASN A 190 -7.85 -14.74 -3.56
N VAL A 191 -7.83 -13.45 -3.79
CA VAL A 191 -6.63 -12.60 -3.74
C VAL A 191 -6.69 -11.80 -2.45
N GLY A 192 -5.67 -11.97 -1.60
CA GLY A 192 -5.49 -11.11 -0.42
C GLY A 192 -5.12 -9.69 -0.86
N TRP A 193 -5.39 -8.71 0.00
CA TRP A 193 -5.16 -7.31 -0.35
C TRP A 193 -4.66 -6.46 0.83
N ALA A 194 -3.87 -5.45 0.50
CA ALA A 194 -3.45 -4.37 1.40
C ALA A 194 -3.78 -3.00 0.80
N TRP A 195 -3.92 -1.99 1.65
CA TRP A 195 -4.39 -0.67 1.23
C TRP A 195 -3.41 0.44 1.60
N TRP A 196 -3.07 1.27 0.61
CA TRP A 196 -2.21 2.45 0.75
C TRP A 196 -3.05 3.73 0.86
N ALA A 197 -2.88 4.53 1.90
CA ALA A 197 -2.22 4.25 3.16
C ALA A 197 -3.24 4.43 4.28
N MET A 198 -3.02 3.80 5.42
CA MET A 198 -3.89 3.94 6.59
C MET A 198 -4.03 5.40 7.03
N LYS A 199 -2.95 6.18 6.92
CA LYS A 199 -2.84 7.56 7.37
C LYS A 199 -1.98 8.38 6.39
N LYS A 200 -2.50 9.53 5.93
CA LYS A 200 -1.81 10.35 4.92
C LYS A 200 -1.96 11.85 5.22
N ILE A 201 -0.90 12.62 4.97
CA ILE A 201 -0.88 14.08 5.17
C ILE A 201 -1.76 14.74 4.11
N GLY A 202 -2.74 15.54 4.56
CA GLY A 202 -3.58 16.35 3.69
C GLY A 202 -4.55 15.59 2.78
N SER A 203 -4.39 14.27 2.63
CA SER A 203 -5.18 13.44 1.71
C SER A 203 -6.63 13.27 2.17
N VAL A 204 -7.52 13.05 1.19
CA VAL A 204 -8.94 12.77 1.44
C VAL A 204 -9.31 11.31 1.19
N ASN A 205 -8.39 10.50 0.68
CA ASN A 205 -8.61 9.12 0.28
C ASN A 205 -7.87 8.08 1.15
N SER A 206 -7.57 8.44 2.41
CA SER A 206 -7.09 7.52 3.44
C SER A 206 -8.00 7.52 4.67
N PRO A 207 -8.10 6.42 5.44
CA PRO A 207 -8.94 6.36 6.64
C PRO A 207 -8.63 7.46 7.65
N TYR A 208 -7.37 7.82 7.83
CA TYR A 208 -6.95 8.91 8.70
C TYR A 208 -6.22 10.00 7.92
N ARG A 209 -6.77 11.22 7.98
CA ARG A 209 -6.16 12.41 7.39
C ARG A 209 -5.42 13.21 8.44
N ILE A 210 -4.12 13.40 8.26
CA ILE A 210 -3.30 14.31 9.07
C ILE A 210 -3.57 15.74 8.60
N ARG A 211 -3.88 16.64 9.54
CA ARG A 211 -4.11 18.05 9.25
C ARG A 211 -2.77 18.73 8.93
N VAL A 212 -2.68 19.37 7.79
CA VAL A 212 -1.57 20.28 7.47
C VAL A 212 -1.71 21.54 8.33
N ASN A 213 -0.66 21.96 9.02
CA ASN A 213 -0.62 23.24 9.71
C ASN A 213 0.02 24.31 8.82
N GLU A 214 -0.25 25.59 9.13
CA GLU A 214 0.22 26.72 8.33
C GLU A 214 1.76 26.80 8.25
N GLY A 215 2.46 26.48 9.33
CA GLY A 215 3.92 26.46 9.33
C GLY A 215 4.49 25.39 8.40
N TYR A 216 3.91 24.17 8.41
CA TYR A 216 4.30 23.12 7.49
C TYR A 216 3.98 23.48 6.03
N GLN A 217 2.86 24.15 5.77
CA GLN A 217 2.55 24.65 4.44
C GLN A 217 3.60 25.65 3.93
N LYS A 218 4.15 26.52 4.80
CA LYS A 218 5.26 27.42 4.44
C LYS A 218 6.52 26.63 4.08
N ILE A 219 6.84 25.57 4.81
CA ILE A 219 7.94 24.66 4.47
C ILE A 219 7.76 24.07 3.07
N LEU A 220 6.56 23.54 2.79
CA LEU A 220 6.24 22.97 1.48
C LEU A 220 6.35 23.99 0.36
N ASN A 221 5.86 25.21 0.56
CA ASN A 221 5.96 26.29 -0.42
C ASN A 221 7.43 26.65 -0.69
N TYR A 222 8.27 26.70 0.35
CA TYR A 222 9.71 26.90 0.17
C TYR A 222 10.36 25.79 -0.65
N TRP A 223 10.06 24.53 -0.34
CA TRP A 223 10.68 23.40 -1.05
C TRP A 223 10.20 23.23 -2.50
N LYS A 224 8.92 23.46 -2.75
CA LYS A 224 8.32 23.20 -4.06
C LYS A 224 8.37 24.41 -4.99
N ASP A 225 8.11 25.58 -4.43
CA ASP A 225 7.84 26.80 -5.23
C ASP A 225 8.93 27.86 -5.07
N GLY A 226 9.98 27.60 -4.26
CA GLY A 226 11.04 28.56 -3.99
C GLY A 226 10.56 29.78 -3.18
N GLY A 227 9.52 29.63 -2.37
CA GLY A 227 9.02 30.68 -1.48
C GLY A 227 10.01 31.09 -0.39
N ASP A 228 9.60 31.99 0.50
CA ASP A 228 10.42 32.44 1.61
C ASP A 228 10.84 31.28 2.52
N LYS A 229 12.14 31.16 2.77
CA LYS A 229 12.68 30.16 3.68
C LYS A 229 12.25 30.48 5.12
N PRO A 230 11.52 29.57 5.80
CA PRO A 230 11.19 29.78 7.20
C PRO A 230 12.45 29.81 8.07
N SER A 231 12.35 30.44 9.25
CA SER A 231 13.42 30.34 10.25
C SER A 231 13.55 28.87 10.75
N GLU A 232 14.71 28.53 11.30
CA GLU A 232 14.95 27.19 11.87
C GLU A 232 13.94 26.87 12.97
N GLN A 233 13.66 27.85 13.84
CA GLN A 233 12.69 27.68 14.93
C GLN A 233 11.26 27.50 14.40
N ASP A 234 10.83 28.32 13.43
CA ASP A 234 9.50 28.18 12.84
C ASP A 234 9.33 26.82 12.12
N ALA A 235 10.39 26.37 11.44
CA ALA A 235 10.38 25.06 10.78
C ALA A 235 10.31 23.93 11.80
N TYR A 236 11.09 24.00 12.88
CA TYR A 236 11.04 23.01 13.97
C TYR A 236 9.65 22.95 14.62
N ASP A 237 9.09 24.10 15.00
CA ASP A 237 7.76 24.15 15.63
C ASP A 237 6.67 23.64 14.69
N ALA A 238 6.77 23.93 13.39
CA ALA A 238 5.85 23.42 12.37
C ALA A 238 5.92 21.90 12.22
N MET A 239 7.12 21.32 12.22
CA MET A 239 7.32 19.87 12.13
C MET A 239 6.83 19.17 13.40
N MET A 240 7.11 19.72 14.60
CA MET A 240 6.59 19.18 15.86
C MET A 240 5.06 19.25 15.91
N LYS A 241 4.46 20.33 15.40
CA LYS A 241 3.01 20.44 15.29
C LYS A 241 2.41 19.44 14.28
N LEU A 242 3.14 19.13 13.20
CA LEU A 242 2.71 18.09 12.26
C LEU A 242 2.77 16.71 12.93
N ALA A 243 3.80 16.43 13.71
CA ALA A 243 3.90 15.19 14.48
C ALA A 243 2.73 15.04 15.48
N ASP A 244 2.37 16.11 16.20
CA ASP A 244 1.17 16.12 17.05
C ASP A 244 -0.10 15.85 16.26
N ASN A 245 -0.24 16.46 15.08
CA ASN A 245 -1.40 16.25 14.21
C ASN A 245 -1.48 14.81 13.66
N ALA A 246 -0.37 14.08 13.66
CA ALA A 246 -0.31 12.69 13.20
C ALA A 246 -0.76 11.68 14.29
N LEU A 247 -0.94 12.10 15.54
CA LEU A 247 -1.57 11.26 16.55
C LEU A 247 -3.01 10.91 16.13
N SER A 248 -3.44 9.68 16.37
CA SER A 248 -4.74 9.18 15.89
C SER A 248 -5.92 10.03 16.34
N GLU A 249 -5.89 10.50 17.58
CA GLU A 249 -6.89 11.36 18.20
C GLU A 249 -6.96 12.77 17.58
N ASN A 250 -5.89 13.20 16.92
CA ASN A 250 -5.81 14.51 16.26
C ASN A 250 -6.10 14.44 14.75
N CYS A 251 -6.12 13.24 14.19
CA CYS A 251 -6.47 13.01 12.79
C CYS A 251 -7.96 13.21 12.52
N ILE A 252 -8.29 13.49 11.27
CA ILE A 252 -9.68 13.40 10.79
C ILE A 252 -9.92 11.95 10.37
N TYR A 253 -10.75 11.22 11.14
CA TYR A 253 -11.20 9.89 10.74
C TYR A 253 -12.27 9.97 9.66
N ARG A 254 -12.05 9.27 8.56
CA ARG A 254 -12.93 9.22 7.40
C ARG A 254 -13.66 7.87 7.35
N LYS A 255 -14.74 7.82 8.14
CA LYS A 255 -15.55 6.60 8.30
C LYS A 255 -15.99 5.98 6.96
N GLY A 256 -16.36 6.80 5.97
CA GLY A 256 -16.81 6.32 4.66
C GLY A 256 -15.78 5.47 3.92
N ILE A 257 -14.47 5.75 4.10
CA ILE A 257 -13.40 4.95 3.52
C ILE A 257 -13.32 3.59 4.22
N SER A 258 -13.31 3.59 5.55
CA SER A 258 -13.31 2.33 6.31
C SER A 258 -14.56 1.49 6.03
N ASP A 259 -15.71 2.13 5.86
CA ASP A 259 -16.94 1.44 5.49
C ASP A 259 -16.86 0.85 4.07
N ALA A 260 -16.28 1.58 3.12
CA ALA A 260 -16.09 1.10 1.75
C ALA A 260 -15.20 -0.13 1.68
N LEU A 261 -14.14 -0.17 2.49
CA LEU A 261 -13.19 -1.27 2.52
C LEU A 261 -13.69 -2.50 3.31
N LEU A 262 -14.40 -2.29 4.42
CA LEU A 262 -14.58 -3.33 5.44
C LEU A 262 -16.04 -3.65 5.77
N ARG A 263 -17.00 -2.80 5.38
CA ARG A 263 -18.39 -2.93 5.81
C ARG A 263 -19.42 -2.97 4.70
N GLN A 264 -19.05 -2.70 3.46
CA GLN A 264 -19.99 -2.77 2.34
C GLN A 264 -20.45 -4.21 2.11
N PRO A 265 -21.76 -4.48 2.02
CA PRO A 265 -22.23 -5.79 1.61
C PRO A 265 -21.95 -5.98 0.11
N HIS A 266 -21.35 -7.12 -0.22
CA HIS A 266 -21.05 -7.48 -1.61
C HIS A 266 -22.25 -8.14 -2.32
N THR A 267 -23.44 -8.03 -1.73
CA THR A 267 -24.71 -8.60 -2.18
C THR A 267 -25.75 -7.49 -2.41
N GLU A 268 -27.00 -7.87 -2.64
CA GLU A 268 -28.15 -6.95 -2.70
C GLU A 268 -28.68 -6.56 -1.30
N ASN A 269 -28.10 -7.08 -0.23
CA ASN A 269 -28.46 -6.69 1.13
C ASN A 269 -27.98 -5.28 1.44
N THR A 270 -28.63 -4.65 2.42
CA THR A 270 -28.25 -3.35 2.95
C THR A 270 -27.85 -3.44 4.42
N ILE A 271 -26.98 -2.53 4.85
CA ILE A 271 -26.51 -2.45 6.25
C ILE A 271 -26.73 -1.00 6.72
N PRO A 272 -27.33 -0.77 7.89
CA PRO A 272 -27.49 0.58 8.42
C PRO A 272 -26.13 1.31 8.53
N PHE A 273 -26.09 2.57 8.03
CA PHE A 273 -24.86 3.38 8.06
C PHE A 273 -24.33 3.57 9.48
N LYS A 274 -25.19 3.90 10.43
CA LYS A 274 -24.84 4.07 11.85
C LYS A 274 -25.61 3.11 12.74
N ASN A 275 -26.90 3.42 12.92
CA ASN A 275 -27.81 2.70 13.81
C ASN A 275 -29.19 2.65 13.19
N THR A 276 -30.04 1.80 13.73
CA THR A 276 -31.47 1.84 13.41
C THR A 276 -32.06 3.17 13.89
N HIS A 277 -32.66 3.91 12.97
CA HIS A 277 -33.34 5.17 13.29
C HIS A 277 -34.65 4.89 14.04
N GLN A 278 -34.93 5.71 15.06
CA GLN A 278 -36.15 5.63 15.82
C GLN A 278 -37.10 6.77 15.46
N ILE A 279 -38.38 6.48 15.34
CA ILE A 279 -39.43 7.46 15.07
C ILE A 279 -40.40 7.44 16.27
N PRO A 280 -40.68 8.60 16.91
CA PRO A 280 -40.22 9.97 16.50
C PRO A 280 -38.73 10.21 16.84
N GLY A 281 -38.05 10.93 15.95
CA GLY A 281 -36.63 11.26 16.09
C GLY A 281 -36.14 12.11 14.92
N VAL A 282 -34.85 12.45 14.94
CA VAL A 282 -34.18 13.16 13.85
C VAL A 282 -33.44 12.12 12.97
N VAL A 283 -33.76 12.12 11.69
CA VAL A 283 -33.08 11.32 10.67
C VAL A 283 -32.39 12.27 9.71
N PHE A 284 -31.06 12.13 9.58
CA PHE A 284 -30.30 12.87 8.57
C PHE A 284 -30.38 12.08 7.26
N LEU A 285 -30.82 12.73 6.19
CA LEU A 285 -30.94 12.07 4.87
C LEU A 285 -29.63 11.61 4.27
N SER A 286 -28.50 12.13 4.76
CA SER A 286 -27.14 11.65 4.42
C SER A 286 -26.77 10.33 5.09
N ASP A 287 -27.53 9.85 6.07
CA ASP A 287 -27.27 8.63 6.82
C ASP A 287 -28.03 7.43 6.17
N TYR A 288 -28.05 7.35 4.84
CA TYR A 288 -28.62 6.22 4.12
C TYR A 288 -27.79 4.94 4.28
N ASP A 289 -28.39 3.80 4.03
CA ASP A 289 -27.78 2.50 4.23
C ASP A 289 -26.55 2.29 3.35
N LEU A 290 -25.61 1.47 3.82
CA LEU A 290 -24.51 0.95 3.03
C LEU A 290 -25.03 -0.16 2.10
N GLY A 291 -24.49 -0.25 0.91
CA GLY A 291 -24.88 -1.23 -0.10
C GLY A 291 -24.83 -0.66 -1.52
N LYS A 292 -25.35 -1.42 -2.45
CA LYS A 292 -25.29 -1.08 -3.88
C LYS A 292 -26.36 -0.06 -4.27
N ASN A 293 -26.10 0.67 -5.36
CA ASN A 293 -27.09 1.48 -6.06
C ASN A 293 -28.30 0.60 -6.45
N ASN A 294 -29.49 1.16 -6.39
CA ASN A 294 -30.79 0.52 -6.53
C ASN A 294 -31.22 -0.42 -5.38
N HIS A 295 -30.39 -0.61 -4.35
CA HIS A 295 -30.72 -1.41 -3.17
C HIS A 295 -30.68 -0.55 -1.90
N ALA A 296 -29.53 0.05 -1.59
CA ALA A 296 -29.35 0.91 -0.42
C ALA A 296 -29.70 2.37 -0.70
N TYR A 297 -29.51 2.82 -1.91
CA TYR A 297 -29.79 4.17 -2.41
C TYR A 297 -30.09 4.11 -3.92
N TYR A 298 -30.51 5.24 -4.46
CA TYR A 298 -30.70 5.40 -5.90
C TYR A 298 -29.93 6.62 -6.39
N ASP A 299 -29.06 6.39 -7.38
CA ASP A 299 -28.32 7.45 -8.06
C ASP A 299 -28.42 7.26 -9.57
N ASN A 300 -28.77 8.32 -10.29
CA ASN A 300 -28.84 8.33 -11.75
C ASN A 300 -27.47 8.35 -12.40
N ASP A 301 -26.49 8.97 -11.74
CA ASP A 301 -25.11 9.01 -12.17
C ASP A 301 -24.35 7.89 -11.45
N ILE A 302 -24.18 6.77 -12.13
CA ILE A 302 -23.44 5.63 -11.61
C ILE A 302 -21.93 5.84 -11.68
N ALA A 303 -21.48 6.94 -12.29
CA ALA A 303 -20.08 7.29 -12.39
C ALA A 303 -19.54 7.81 -11.06
N THR A 304 -18.31 7.49 -10.76
CA THR A 304 -17.60 8.01 -9.61
C THR A 304 -16.46 8.94 -10.05
N TYR A 305 -16.05 9.84 -9.16
CA TYR A 305 -15.03 10.81 -9.47
C TYR A 305 -13.77 10.53 -8.67
N HIS A 306 -12.63 10.60 -9.34
CA HIS A 306 -11.35 10.45 -8.67
C HIS A 306 -11.16 11.59 -7.65
N GLN A 307 -10.98 11.22 -6.37
CA GLN A 307 -11.02 12.20 -5.28
C GLN A 307 -9.85 13.18 -5.28
N SER A 308 -8.70 12.77 -5.78
CA SER A 308 -7.50 13.62 -5.82
C SER A 308 -7.56 14.66 -6.92
N SER A 309 -8.23 14.38 -8.04
CA SER A 309 -8.33 15.27 -9.18
C SER A 309 -9.66 16.01 -9.27
N GLY A 310 -10.71 15.52 -8.62
CA GLY A 310 -12.08 16.00 -8.79
C GLY A 310 -12.64 15.78 -10.21
N SER A 311 -11.94 14.97 -11.01
CA SER A 311 -12.31 14.70 -12.40
C SER A 311 -12.97 13.34 -12.51
N PHE A 312 -13.99 13.27 -13.35
CA PHE A 312 -14.61 12.00 -13.73
C PHE A 312 -13.61 11.09 -14.43
N THR A 313 -13.60 9.81 -14.06
CA THR A 313 -12.84 8.77 -14.74
C THR A 313 -13.74 7.59 -15.05
N ALA A 314 -13.50 6.91 -16.18
CA ALA A 314 -14.34 5.81 -16.63
C ALA A 314 -14.22 4.53 -15.77
N TRP A 315 -13.25 4.47 -14.88
CA TRP A 315 -12.97 3.29 -14.03
C TRP A 315 -13.32 3.50 -12.55
N ASN A 316 -13.74 4.67 -12.12
CA ASN A 316 -14.13 4.88 -10.72
C ASN A 316 -15.41 5.68 -10.53
#